data_d663d2741ad3eaf8975b18e4b5ae6fa5
#
_entry.id   d663d2741ad3eaf8975b18e4b5ae6fa5
#
_cell.length_a   1.000
_cell.length_b   1.000
_cell.length_c   1.000
_cell.angle_alpha   90.00
_cell.angle_beta   90.00
_cell.angle_gamma   90.00
#
_symmetry.space_group_name_H-M   'P 1'
#
loop_
_entity.id
_entity.type
_entity.pdbx_description
1 polymer ?
#
loop_
_entity_poly.entity_id
_entity_poly.type
_entity_poly.pdbx_seq_one_letter_code
_entity_poly.pdbx_strand_id
1 'polypeptide(L)'
;RQKINNNSLDSTKDKNLTFLFKLLKNTNYGSIILSASELDKDLCDLIINEINLLIQDLNKFTRFAGMFLSGIHHLLTVNEVLLWQTGFPIRTNFSKGYPRHNIDQFSTTRLLAKKEVDLVVWIDSFHEEKITFKKNIKSVLLGIPTHPQKKNADIFIPLGTPGLDHNSHLFRVDKVVSMHL
;
A
#
# COMPACT_ATOMS: atom_id res chain seq x y z
N ARG A 1 -19.43 14.52 7.19
CA ARG A 1 -18.91 15.73 6.57
C ARG A 1 -19.97 16.86 6.50
N GLN A 2 -21.12 16.67 5.89
CA GLN A 2 -22.19 17.71 5.80
C GLN A 2 -22.54 18.32 7.18
N LYS A 3 -22.60 17.51 8.24
CA LYS A 3 -22.87 17.98 9.60
C LYS A 3 -21.76 18.83 10.19
N ILE A 4 -20.51 18.55 9.85
CA ILE A 4 -19.36 19.34 10.29
C ILE A 4 -19.42 20.74 9.68
N ASN A 5 -19.74 20.83 8.40
CA ASN A 5 -19.79 22.09 7.68
C ASN A 5 -21.00 22.96 8.06
N ASN A 6 -22.15 22.35 8.33
CA ASN A 6 -23.40 23.08 8.59
C ASN A 6 -23.66 23.37 10.08
N ASN A 7 -22.79 22.90 10.98
CA ASN A 7 -22.96 23.04 12.44
C ASN A 7 -24.34 22.55 12.99
N SER A 8 -25.10 21.78 12.16
CA SER A 8 -26.45 21.34 12.49
C SER A 8 -26.46 19.87 12.92
N LEU A 9 -27.01 19.65 14.11
CA LEU A 9 -27.22 18.32 14.70
C LEU A 9 -28.62 17.73 14.39
N ASP A 10 -29.46 18.48 13.66
CA ASP A 10 -30.90 18.35 13.76
C ASP A 10 -31.62 17.30 12.94
N SER A 11 -30.97 16.41 12.23
CA SER A 11 -31.73 15.48 11.38
C SER A 11 -31.30 14.01 11.36
N THR A 12 -30.43 13.56 12.26
CA THR A 12 -30.03 12.14 12.25
C THR A 12 -30.68 11.37 13.39
N LYS A 13 -31.50 10.41 13.02
CA LYS A 13 -32.02 9.38 13.93
C LYS A 13 -30.92 8.45 14.48
N ASP A 14 -29.69 8.54 13.97
CA ASP A 14 -28.59 7.71 14.40
C ASP A 14 -27.78 8.35 15.53
N LYS A 15 -28.00 7.80 16.73
CA LYS A 15 -27.31 8.22 17.96
C LYS A 15 -25.78 8.07 17.87
N ASN A 16 -25.28 7.06 17.16
CA ASN A 16 -23.86 6.79 17.02
C ASN A 16 -23.18 7.86 16.16
N LEU A 17 -23.80 8.29 15.08
CA LEU A 17 -23.28 9.39 14.26
C LEU A 17 -23.27 10.72 15.01
N THR A 18 -24.28 10.97 15.84
CA THR A 18 -24.33 12.17 16.66
C THR A 18 -23.24 12.16 17.74
N PHE A 19 -23.00 11.00 18.34
CA PHE A 19 -21.92 10.81 19.31
C PHE A 19 -20.54 11.00 18.65
N LEU A 20 -20.30 10.35 17.52
CA LEU A 20 -19.07 10.50 16.74
C LEU A 20 -18.80 11.96 16.37
N PHE A 21 -19.83 12.68 15.90
CA PHE A 21 -19.69 14.10 15.58
C PHE A 21 -19.24 14.94 16.77
N LYS A 22 -19.83 14.72 17.96
CA LYS A 22 -19.43 15.40 19.19
C LYS A 22 -17.99 15.08 19.58
N LEU A 23 -17.58 13.81 19.48
CA LEU A 23 -16.21 13.39 19.75
C LEU A 23 -15.22 14.10 18.81
N LEU A 24 -15.46 14.06 17.52
CA LEU A 24 -14.58 14.69 16.52
C LEU A 24 -14.45 16.19 16.74
N LYS A 25 -15.55 16.88 17.08
CA LYS A 25 -15.54 18.34 17.28
C LYS A 25 -14.84 18.77 18.58
N ASN A 26 -14.91 17.94 19.62
CA ASN A 26 -14.36 18.26 20.95
C ASN A 26 -12.91 17.73 21.12
N THR A 27 -12.35 17.07 20.11
CA THR A 27 -11.00 16.54 20.16
C THR A 27 -9.98 17.65 19.91
N ASN A 28 -8.95 17.76 20.74
CA ASN A 28 -7.85 18.73 20.55
C ASN A 28 -6.89 18.30 19.45
N TYR A 29 -6.64 17.02 19.34
CA TYR A 29 -5.80 16.42 18.30
C TYR A 29 -6.34 15.03 17.98
N GLY A 30 -6.69 14.78 16.73
CA GLY A 30 -7.21 13.51 16.26
C GLY A 30 -6.37 12.91 15.13
N SER A 31 -6.41 11.60 14.99
CA SER A 31 -5.84 10.91 13.85
C SER A 31 -6.84 9.89 13.29
N ILE A 32 -7.01 9.90 11.98
CA ILE A 32 -7.79 8.89 11.26
C ILE A 32 -6.80 7.91 10.65
N ILE A 33 -6.84 6.67 11.12
CA ILE A 33 -5.99 5.59 10.63
C ILE A 33 -6.83 4.68 9.74
N LEU A 34 -6.36 4.42 8.53
CA LEU A 34 -7.07 3.65 7.53
C LEU A 34 -6.14 2.64 6.87
N SER A 35 -6.59 1.38 6.78
CA SER A 35 -5.96 0.36 5.94
C SER A 35 -6.64 0.31 4.58
N ALA A 36 -5.92 0.64 3.52
CA ALA A 36 -6.47 0.62 2.16
C ALA A 36 -6.85 -0.80 1.69
N SER A 37 -6.24 -1.84 2.27
CA SER A 37 -6.53 -3.24 1.93
C SER A 37 -7.91 -3.72 2.40
N GLU A 38 -8.52 -3.01 3.37
CA GLU A 38 -9.84 -3.34 3.92
C GLU A 38 -10.99 -2.59 3.25
N LEU A 39 -10.65 -1.68 2.34
CA LEU A 39 -11.66 -0.94 1.59
C LEU A 39 -12.21 -1.76 0.43
N ASP A 40 -13.47 -1.51 0.10
CA ASP A 40 -14.06 -2.01 -1.15
C ASP A 40 -13.27 -1.46 -2.35
N LYS A 41 -12.82 -2.36 -3.22
CA LYS A 41 -11.96 -2.02 -4.36
C LYS A 41 -12.63 -1.08 -5.36
N ASP A 42 -13.94 -1.19 -5.50
CA ASP A 42 -14.71 -0.40 -6.46
C ASP A 42 -15.02 1.01 -5.94
N LEU A 43 -14.92 1.23 -4.62
CA LEU A 43 -15.22 2.50 -3.96
C LEU A 43 -14.01 3.12 -3.25
N CYS A 44 -12.86 2.49 -3.33
CA CYS A 44 -11.66 2.85 -2.56
C CYS A 44 -11.24 4.31 -2.78
N ASP A 45 -11.21 4.76 -4.01
CA ASP A 45 -10.84 6.13 -4.40
C ASP A 45 -11.82 7.16 -3.84
N LEU A 46 -13.13 6.89 -3.92
CA LEU A 46 -14.17 7.76 -3.38
C LEU A 46 -14.10 7.83 -1.86
N ILE A 47 -13.91 6.69 -1.18
CA ILE A 47 -13.80 6.64 0.29
C ILE A 47 -12.56 7.42 0.75
N ILE A 48 -11.41 7.23 0.12
CA ILE A 48 -10.17 7.95 0.44
C ILE A 48 -10.35 9.45 0.22
N ASN A 49 -10.99 9.85 -0.88
CA ASN A 49 -11.28 11.24 -1.16
C ASN A 49 -12.20 11.87 -0.09
N GLU A 50 -13.28 11.19 0.30
CA GLU A 50 -14.18 11.67 1.36
C GLU A 50 -13.50 11.77 2.73
N ILE A 51 -12.59 10.83 3.05
CA ILE A 51 -11.80 10.90 4.29
C ILE A 51 -10.85 12.10 4.27
N ASN A 52 -10.16 12.34 3.15
CA ASN A 52 -9.28 13.52 3.00
C ASN A 52 -10.05 14.82 3.16
N LEU A 53 -11.23 14.92 2.56
CA LEU A 53 -12.11 16.07 2.69
C LEU A 53 -12.64 16.22 4.11
N LEU A 54 -12.94 15.11 4.81
CA LEU A 54 -13.33 15.12 6.22
C LEU A 54 -12.18 15.65 7.10
N ILE A 55 -10.96 15.18 6.90
CA ILE A 55 -9.77 15.65 7.61
C ILE A 55 -9.58 17.16 7.38
N GLN A 56 -9.71 17.61 6.15
CA GLN A 56 -9.61 19.02 5.78
C GLN A 56 -10.68 19.85 6.50
N ASP A 57 -11.92 19.38 6.55
CA ASP A 57 -13.01 20.08 7.24
C ASP A 57 -12.80 20.12 8.78
N LEU A 58 -12.31 19.02 9.38
CA LEU A 58 -11.97 18.96 10.79
C LEU A 58 -10.82 19.90 11.16
N ASN A 59 -9.84 20.07 10.29
CA ASN A 59 -8.72 20.99 10.51
C ASN A 59 -9.10 22.47 10.51
N LYS A 60 -10.36 22.82 10.21
CA LYS A 60 -10.90 24.18 10.40
C LYS A 60 -11.19 24.49 11.88
N PHE A 61 -11.36 23.46 12.72
CA PHE A 61 -11.77 23.60 14.12
C PHE A 61 -10.72 23.08 15.09
N THR A 62 -9.98 22.05 14.72
CA THR A 62 -9.03 21.35 15.56
C THR A 62 -7.92 20.73 14.71
N ARG A 63 -6.95 20.05 15.31
CA ARG A 63 -5.88 19.37 14.60
C ARG A 63 -6.27 17.94 14.27
N PHE A 64 -6.30 17.59 12.97
CA PHE A 64 -6.50 16.22 12.51
C PHE A 64 -5.45 15.82 11.49
N ALA A 65 -4.93 14.60 11.64
CA ALA A 65 -4.04 13.96 10.68
C ALA A 65 -4.71 12.71 10.08
N GLY A 66 -4.37 12.39 8.84
CA GLY A 66 -4.70 11.12 8.20
C GLY A 66 -3.46 10.24 8.10
N MET A 67 -3.57 8.99 8.48
CA MET A 67 -2.53 7.99 8.32
C MET A 67 -3.07 6.79 7.54
N PHE A 68 -2.61 6.66 6.32
CA PHE A 68 -2.96 5.52 5.47
C PHE A 68 -1.91 4.43 5.67
N LEU A 69 -2.32 3.33 6.29
CA LEU A 69 -1.50 2.14 6.39
C LEU A 69 -1.43 1.51 5.01
N SER A 70 -0.26 1.48 4.45
CA SER A 70 -0.02 0.89 3.13
C SER A 70 0.60 -0.48 3.29
N GLY A 71 0.01 -1.44 2.59
CA GLY A 71 0.61 -2.71 2.20
C GLY A 71 1.30 -3.53 3.28
N ILE A 72 1.21 -4.80 3.13
CA ILE A 72 2.05 -5.82 3.77
C ILE A 72 3.41 -5.89 3.03
N HIS A 73 4.40 -6.52 3.67
CA HIS A 73 5.67 -6.92 3.04
C HIS A 73 6.56 -5.76 2.54
N HIS A 74 6.62 -4.66 3.31
CA HIS A 74 7.47 -3.51 2.99
C HIS A 74 7.23 -2.88 1.60
N LEU A 75 6.07 -3.12 1.03
CA LEU A 75 5.65 -2.56 -0.25
C LEU A 75 5.74 -1.03 -0.28
N LEU A 76 5.55 -0.39 0.87
CA LEU A 76 5.74 1.05 1.05
C LEU A 76 7.15 1.49 0.66
N THR A 77 8.17 0.81 1.19
CA THR A 77 9.57 1.13 0.89
C THR A 77 9.87 0.98 -0.59
N VAL A 78 9.39 -0.09 -1.21
CA VAL A 78 9.55 -0.33 -2.66
C VAL A 78 8.88 0.79 -3.47
N ASN A 79 7.68 1.19 -3.09
CA ASN A 79 6.96 2.29 -3.74
C ASN A 79 7.73 3.62 -3.64
N GLU A 80 8.21 3.98 -2.45
CA GLU A 80 8.92 5.24 -2.25
C GLU A 80 10.25 5.28 -3.02
N VAL A 81 11.01 4.18 -2.99
CA VAL A 81 12.26 4.07 -3.75
C VAL A 81 12.00 4.18 -5.26
N LEU A 82 10.98 3.49 -5.76
CA LEU A 82 10.65 3.53 -7.18
C LEU A 82 10.16 4.93 -7.61
N LEU A 83 9.39 5.60 -6.75
CA LEU A 83 8.94 6.98 -6.95
C LEU A 83 10.12 7.96 -7.07
N TRP A 84 11.13 7.84 -6.21
CA TRP A 84 12.33 8.67 -6.30
C TRP A 84 13.13 8.45 -7.57
N GLN A 85 13.24 7.19 -8.01
CA GLN A 85 14.06 6.84 -9.16
C GLN A 85 13.37 7.10 -10.50
N THR A 86 12.04 7.01 -10.54
CA THR A 86 11.29 6.99 -11.80
C THR A 86 10.19 8.02 -11.92
N GLY A 87 9.76 8.61 -10.80
CA GLY A 87 8.56 9.45 -10.72
C GLY A 87 7.25 8.66 -10.60
N PHE A 88 7.30 7.32 -10.58
CA PHE A 88 6.12 6.45 -10.54
C PHE A 88 6.24 5.36 -9.47
N PRO A 89 5.12 4.92 -8.85
CA PRO A 89 5.11 3.81 -7.91
C PRO A 89 5.26 2.45 -8.62
N ILE A 90 5.08 1.34 -7.90
CA ILE A 90 5.02 -0.01 -8.50
C ILE A 90 4.02 -0.07 -9.66
N ARG A 91 4.11 -1.13 -10.49
CA ARG A 91 3.42 -1.29 -11.78
C ARG A 91 3.93 -0.29 -12.82
N THR A 92 5.23 -0.11 -12.83
CA THR A 92 5.96 0.70 -13.80
C THR A 92 6.65 -0.21 -14.81
N ASN A 93 6.52 0.11 -16.07
CA ASN A 93 7.05 -0.62 -17.21
C ASN A 93 8.18 0.18 -17.89
N PHE A 94 9.31 -0.47 -18.13
CA PHE A 94 10.52 0.12 -18.72
C PHE A 94 10.81 -0.36 -20.15
N SER A 95 9.92 -1.15 -20.75
CA SER A 95 10.16 -1.79 -22.06
C SER A 95 10.47 -0.83 -23.21
N LYS A 96 10.15 0.46 -23.07
CA LYS A 96 10.44 1.50 -24.07
C LYS A 96 11.68 2.35 -23.75
N GLY A 97 12.49 1.95 -22.75
CA GLY A 97 13.66 2.71 -22.32
C GLY A 97 13.36 3.89 -21.39
N TYR A 98 12.08 4.14 -21.05
CA TYR A 98 11.64 5.11 -20.08
C TYR A 98 10.48 4.56 -19.23
N PRO A 99 10.30 5.06 -17.98
CA PRO A 99 9.26 4.56 -17.09
C PRO A 99 7.86 4.98 -17.58
N ARG A 100 6.93 4.04 -17.56
CA ARG A 100 5.50 4.24 -17.80
C ARG A 100 4.70 3.53 -16.74
N HIS A 101 3.76 4.21 -16.12
CA HIS A 101 2.94 3.66 -15.06
C HIS A 101 1.51 3.43 -15.53
N ASN A 102 0.95 2.27 -15.17
CA ASN A 102 -0.48 1.99 -15.31
C ASN A 102 -0.85 0.83 -14.39
N ILE A 103 -1.79 1.11 -13.48
CA ILE A 103 -2.19 0.18 -12.42
C ILE A 103 -2.77 -1.12 -12.98
N ASP A 104 -3.56 -1.03 -14.05
CA ASP A 104 -4.25 -2.18 -14.64
C ASP A 104 -3.38 -2.89 -15.66
N GLN A 105 -2.79 -2.13 -16.59
CA GLN A 105 -2.02 -2.71 -17.69
C GLN A 105 -0.76 -3.44 -17.22
N PHE A 106 -0.09 -2.93 -16.17
CA PHE A 106 1.15 -3.49 -15.66
C PHE A 106 0.98 -4.26 -14.35
N SER A 107 -0.25 -4.70 -14.05
CA SER A 107 -0.47 -5.59 -12.91
C SER A 107 0.11 -6.98 -13.19
N THR A 108 0.83 -7.54 -12.21
CA THR A 108 1.44 -8.88 -12.31
C THR A 108 0.40 -9.94 -12.68
N THR A 109 -0.77 -9.89 -12.05
CA THR A 109 -1.86 -10.83 -12.34
C THR A 109 -2.28 -10.80 -13.81
N ARG A 110 -2.44 -9.61 -14.39
CA ARG A 110 -2.82 -9.46 -15.79
C ARG A 110 -1.71 -9.91 -16.74
N LEU A 111 -0.46 -9.48 -16.49
CA LEU A 111 0.69 -9.85 -17.32
C LEU A 111 0.86 -11.37 -17.38
N LEU A 112 0.73 -12.05 -16.24
CA LEU A 112 0.78 -13.51 -16.15
C LEU A 112 -0.43 -14.18 -16.82
N ALA A 113 -1.62 -13.63 -16.68
CA ALA A 113 -2.83 -14.19 -17.29
C ALA A 113 -2.79 -14.09 -18.82
N LYS A 114 -2.31 -12.97 -19.35
CA LYS A 114 -2.21 -12.72 -20.79
C LYS A 114 -0.95 -13.26 -21.44
N LYS A 115 -0.04 -13.85 -20.66
CA LYS A 115 1.27 -14.34 -21.13
C LYS A 115 2.08 -13.25 -21.84
N GLU A 116 2.03 -12.03 -21.32
CA GLU A 116 2.80 -10.89 -21.84
C GLU A 116 4.24 -10.88 -21.32
N VAL A 117 4.61 -11.84 -20.48
CA VAL A 117 5.96 -12.05 -19.94
C VAL A 117 6.37 -13.52 -20.09
N ASP A 118 7.62 -13.78 -20.33
CA ASP A 118 8.23 -15.11 -20.49
C ASP A 118 9.11 -15.50 -19.29
N LEU A 119 9.45 -14.53 -18.44
CA LEU A 119 10.18 -14.72 -17.20
C LEU A 119 9.56 -13.91 -16.08
N VAL A 120 9.49 -14.49 -14.89
CA VAL A 120 9.09 -13.80 -13.65
C VAL A 120 10.19 -13.96 -12.61
N VAL A 121 10.59 -12.84 -12.03
CA VAL A 121 11.49 -12.80 -10.86
C VAL A 121 10.69 -12.38 -9.65
N TRP A 122 10.54 -13.30 -8.68
CA TRP A 122 9.92 -13.03 -7.38
C TRP A 122 11.00 -12.74 -6.36
N ILE A 123 10.82 -11.67 -5.59
CA ILE A 123 11.69 -11.31 -4.47
C ILE A 123 10.83 -11.34 -3.21
N ASP A 124 11.13 -12.29 -2.32
CA ASP A 124 10.41 -12.51 -1.06
C ASP A 124 11.39 -12.79 0.06
N SER A 125 11.92 -11.73 0.65
CA SER A 125 12.95 -11.78 1.69
C SER A 125 12.43 -11.61 3.12
N PHE A 126 11.12 -11.41 3.31
CA PHE A 126 10.55 -11.15 4.63
C PHE A 126 9.49 -12.15 5.04
N HIS A 127 8.73 -12.69 4.09
CA HIS A 127 7.55 -13.50 4.36
C HIS A 127 7.48 -14.72 3.46
N GLU A 128 6.68 -15.66 3.90
CA GLU A 128 6.37 -16.89 3.17
C GLU A 128 5.03 -16.73 2.43
N GLU A 129 4.95 -15.78 1.51
CA GLU A 129 3.73 -15.64 0.71
C GLU A 129 3.49 -16.80 -0.23
N LYS A 130 2.22 -17.12 -0.45
CA LYS A 130 1.84 -18.11 -1.43
C LYS A 130 1.95 -17.53 -2.84
N ILE A 131 3.11 -17.73 -3.45
CA ILE A 131 3.37 -17.34 -4.84
C ILE A 131 2.68 -18.30 -5.80
N THR A 132 1.99 -17.77 -6.80
CA THR A 132 1.38 -18.59 -7.85
C THR A 132 2.33 -18.69 -9.05
N PHE A 133 3.02 -19.82 -9.17
CA PHE A 133 3.85 -20.10 -10.34
C PHE A 133 3.00 -20.60 -11.51
N LYS A 134 3.28 -20.10 -12.72
CA LYS A 134 2.64 -20.56 -13.95
C LYS A 134 3.55 -21.54 -14.67
N LYS A 135 3.10 -22.76 -14.96
CA LYS A 135 3.91 -23.82 -15.59
C LYS A 135 4.58 -23.44 -16.92
N ASN A 136 4.03 -22.45 -17.62
CA ASN A 136 4.51 -22.04 -18.94
C ASN A 136 5.34 -20.75 -18.93
N ILE A 137 5.68 -20.24 -17.75
CA ILE A 137 6.47 -19.02 -17.59
C ILE A 137 7.66 -19.37 -16.71
N LYS A 138 8.87 -19.08 -17.17
CA LYS A 138 10.08 -19.29 -16.38
C LYS A 138 10.03 -18.46 -15.11
N SER A 139 10.52 -19.02 -14.02
CA SER A 139 10.43 -18.40 -12.70
C SER A 139 11.76 -18.45 -11.94
N VAL A 140 12.14 -17.31 -11.40
CA VAL A 140 13.26 -17.18 -10.46
C VAL A 140 12.67 -16.69 -9.13
N LEU A 141 12.96 -17.40 -8.06
CA LEU A 141 12.61 -17.01 -6.72
C LEU A 141 13.87 -16.60 -5.94
N LEU A 142 13.92 -15.35 -5.53
CA LEU A 142 14.90 -14.82 -4.59
C LEU A 142 14.22 -14.71 -3.23
N GLY A 143 14.62 -15.52 -2.27
CA GLY A 143 13.92 -15.59 -0.99
C GLY A 143 14.75 -16.13 0.15
N ILE A 144 14.18 -16.11 1.36
CA ILE A 144 14.85 -16.67 2.54
C ILE A 144 15.18 -18.16 2.34
N PRO A 145 16.29 -18.68 2.90
CA PRO A 145 16.72 -20.07 2.70
C PRO A 145 15.65 -21.12 3.07
N THR A 146 14.78 -20.78 4.01
CA THR A 146 13.68 -21.63 4.49
C THR A 146 12.39 -21.51 3.68
N HIS A 147 12.36 -20.71 2.62
CA HIS A 147 11.14 -20.42 1.87
C HIS A 147 10.41 -21.70 1.43
N PRO A 148 9.10 -21.85 1.78
CA PRO A 148 8.38 -23.11 1.58
C PRO A 148 8.18 -23.49 0.12
N GLN A 149 8.13 -22.49 -0.76
CA GLN A 149 7.90 -22.68 -2.20
C GLN A 149 9.16 -22.71 -3.06
N LYS A 150 10.36 -22.77 -2.46
CA LYS A 150 11.64 -22.81 -3.19
C LYS A 150 11.73 -23.91 -4.24
N LYS A 151 11.02 -25.03 -4.03
CA LYS A 151 10.99 -26.16 -4.99
C LYS A 151 10.03 -25.94 -6.18
N ASN A 152 9.20 -24.91 -6.13
CA ASN A 152 8.19 -24.63 -7.14
C ASN A 152 8.71 -23.67 -8.22
N ALA A 153 9.80 -22.95 -7.96
CA ALA A 153 10.46 -22.09 -8.92
C ALA A 153 11.45 -22.90 -9.79
N ASP A 154 11.67 -22.46 -11.02
CA ASP A 154 12.68 -23.08 -11.89
C ASP A 154 14.10 -22.82 -11.36
N ILE A 155 14.31 -21.63 -10.78
CA ILE A 155 15.58 -21.25 -10.14
C ILE A 155 15.25 -20.65 -8.78
N PHE A 156 15.95 -21.11 -7.73
CA PHE A 156 15.89 -20.53 -6.41
C PHE A 156 17.25 -19.95 -6.02
N ILE A 157 17.26 -18.70 -5.57
CA ILE A 157 18.45 -18.02 -5.07
C ILE A 157 18.16 -17.59 -3.63
N PRO A 158 18.89 -18.14 -2.63
CA PRO A 158 18.70 -17.73 -1.26
C PRO A 158 19.20 -16.31 -1.03
N LEU A 159 18.40 -15.51 -0.36
CA LEU A 159 18.72 -14.14 0.09
C LEU A 159 18.72 -14.06 1.60
N GLY A 160 19.55 -13.16 2.13
CA GLY A 160 19.46 -12.70 3.50
C GLY A 160 18.25 -11.78 3.71
N THR A 161 17.78 -11.71 4.94
CA THR A 161 16.70 -10.80 5.35
C THR A 161 17.27 -9.39 5.55
N PRO A 162 16.77 -8.38 4.84
CA PRO A 162 17.20 -7.00 5.01
C PRO A 162 17.00 -6.52 6.46
N GLY A 163 18.01 -5.87 7.03
CA GLY A 163 18.00 -5.40 8.41
C GLY A 163 18.36 -6.46 9.47
N LEU A 164 18.47 -7.75 9.07
CA LEU A 164 18.96 -8.83 9.94
C LEU A 164 20.29 -9.38 9.44
N ASP A 165 20.35 -9.79 8.20
CA ASP A 165 21.53 -10.42 7.61
C ASP A 165 22.44 -9.40 6.89
N HIS A 166 21.90 -8.25 6.51
CA HIS A 166 22.64 -7.14 5.90
C HIS A 166 21.93 -5.81 6.15
N ASN A 167 22.70 -4.72 6.05
CA ASN A 167 22.17 -3.36 6.22
C ASN A 167 21.09 -3.07 5.17
N SER A 168 20.05 -2.36 5.60
CA SER A 168 18.97 -1.96 4.72
C SER A 168 18.40 -0.60 5.07
N HIS A 169 17.56 -0.08 4.21
CA HIS A 169 16.73 1.10 4.46
C HIS A 169 15.26 0.75 4.45
N LEU A 170 14.53 1.28 5.41
CA LEU A 170 13.10 1.09 5.54
C LEU A 170 12.40 2.42 5.72
N PHE A 171 11.30 2.63 5.00
CA PHE A 171 10.40 3.74 5.29
C PHE A 171 9.49 3.39 6.45
N ARG A 172 9.44 4.30 7.43
CA ARG A 172 8.43 4.21 8.49
C ARG A 172 7.03 4.34 7.89
N VAL A 173 6.05 3.69 8.51
CA VAL A 173 4.67 3.59 7.98
C VAL A 173 4.01 4.95 7.73
N ASP A 174 4.40 5.98 8.48
CA ASP A 174 3.93 7.36 8.30
C ASP A 174 4.63 8.13 7.16
N LYS A 175 5.59 7.50 6.48
CA LYS A 175 6.38 8.06 5.36
C LYS A 175 7.26 9.28 5.70
N VAL A 176 7.39 9.63 6.97
CA VAL A 176 8.13 10.82 7.40
C VAL A 176 9.63 10.54 7.50
N VAL A 177 10.00 9.32 7.82
CA VAL A 177 11.39 8.95 8.10
C VAL A 177 11.80 7.71 7.32
N SER A 178 12.96 7.77 6.69
CA SER A 178 13.73 6.61 6.24
C SER A 178 14.67 6.17 7.35
N MET A 179 14.59 4.92 7.73
CA MET A 179 15.42 4.33 8.79
C MET A 179 16.47 3.42 8.17
N HIS A 180 17.71 3.54 8.66
CA HIS A 180 18.75 2.56 8.39
C HIS A 180 18.62 1.42 9.41
N LEU A 181 18.58 0.18 8.93
CA LEU A 181 18.49 -1.05 9.72
C LEU A 181 19.79 -1.83 9.63
#